data_92f64c1833bffc90c9c7c3b5a82dae00
#
_entry.id   92f64c1833bffc90c9c7c3b5a82dae00
#
_cell.length_a   1.000
_cell.length_b   1.000
_cell.length_c   1.000
_cell.angle_alpha   90.00
_cell.angle_beta   90.00
_cell.angle_gamma   90.00
#
_symmetry.space_group_name_H-M   'P 1'
#
loop_
_entity.id
_entity.type
_entity.pdbx_description
1 polymer ?
#
loop_
_entity_poly.entity_id
_entity_poly.type
_entity_poly.pdbx_seq_one_letter_code
_entity_poly.pdbx_strand_id
1 'polypeptide(L)'
;MRFHVFSRNVPTHGSHLRELPPKRRIVVRDRVLFESRNFVYLGAGSGSSSDVRLRNRLELLAPINRAKLTDDGARYWLVDWEAFMPAGQPDERFANKQRVRAGLGYRPSAAWRFEAVYAWTRSRNTIDEGFHSSDNIIDIRLKRVF
;
A
#
# COMPACT_ATOMS: atom_id res chain seq x y z
N MET A 1 23.70 5.50 17.41
CA MET A 1 22.95 4.49 16.64
C MET A 1 21.56 4.42 17.27
N ARG A 2 20.50 4.85 16.55
CA ARG A 2 19.13 4.86 17.10
C ARG A 2 18.40 3.63 16.54
N PHE A 3 18.02 2.72 17.41
CA PHE A 3 17.16 1.59 17.04
C PHE A 3 15.70 2.00 17.24
N HIS A 4 14.88 1.88 16.19
CA HIS A 4 13.44 2.06 16.27
C HIS A 4 12.80 0.68 16.33
N VAL A 5 12.14 0.38 17.43
CA VAL A 5 11.30 -0.81 17.53
C VAL A 5 9.88 -0.41 17.14
N PHE A 6 9.36 -0.99 16.09
CA PHE A 6 8.05 -0.70 15.56
C PHE A 6 7.08 -1.82 15.94
N SER A 7 6.08 -1.50 16.76
CA SER A 7 4.96 -2.41 17.02
C SER A 7 3.72 -1.90 16.27
N ARG A 8 3.14 -2.74 15.44
CA ARG A 8 2.00 -2.44 14.60
C ARG A 8 0.77 -3.17 15.13
N ASN A 9 -0.13 -2.45 15.78
CA ASN A 9 -1.50 -2.92 16.00
C ASN A 9 -2.39 -2.29 14.93
N VAL A 10 -2.84 -3.09 13.96
CA VAL A 10 -3.73 -2.65 12.88
C VAL A 10 -5.11 -3.24 13.12
N PRO A 11 -6.09 -2.47 13.58
CA PRO A 11 -7.48 -2.89 13.44
C PRO A 11 -7.88 -2.74 11.98
N THR A 12 -8.18 -3.85 11.33
CA THR A 12 -8.67 -3.90 9.96
C THR A 12 -10.15 -3.54 9.96
N HIS A 13 -10.50 -2.35 9.48
CA HIS A 13 -11.90 -2.02 9.21
C HIS A 13 -12.09 -1.74 7.72
N GLY A 14 -12.94 -2.58 7.10
CA GLY A 14 -13.66 -2.31 5.88
C GLY A 14 -12.86 -2.22 4.58
N SER A 15 -12.71 -3.34 3.87
CA SER A 15 -12.42 -3.32 2.44
C SER A 15 -13.75 -3.33 1.67
N HIS A 16 -14.13 -2.23 1.05
CA HIS A 16 -15.20 -2.22 0.08
C HIS A 16 -14.65 -2.70 -1.27
N LEU A 17 -14.96 -3.94 -1.62
CA LEU A 17 -14.74 -4.47 -2.97
C LEU A 17 -15.91 -4.01 -3.84
N ARG A 18 -15.68 -3.04 -4.70
CA ARG A 18 -16.60 -2.68 -5.76
C ARG A 18 -16.16 -3.41 -7.03
N GLU A 19 -16.75 -4.55 -7.29
CA GLU A 19 -16.60 -5.23 -8.58
C GLU A 19 -17.45 -4.50 -9.62
N LEU A 20 -16.81 -4.00 -10.66
CA LEU A 20 -17.51 -3.49 -11.83
C LEU A 20 -18.13 -4.65 -12.62
N PRO A 21 -19.30 -4.44 -13.27
CA PRO A 21 -20.04 -5.51 -13.91
C PRO A 21 -19.23 -6.30 -14.94
N PRO A 22 -19.57 -7.57 -15.18
CA PRO A 22 -18.72 -8.60 -15.84
C PRO A 22 -18.34 -8.33 -17.30
N LYS A 23 -18.83 -7.27 -17.93
CA LYS A 23 -18.40 -6.85 -19.27
C LYS A 23 -17.10 -6.03 -19.27
N ARG A 24 -16.61 -5.60 -18.13
CA ARG A 24 -15.34 -4.86 -18.00
C ARG A 24 -14.34 -5.74 -17.26
N ARG A 25 -13.25 -6.06 -17.92
CA ARG A 25 -12.14 -6.88 -17.42
C ARG A 25 -11.30 -6.21 -16.31
N ILE A 26 -11.77 -5.10 -15.74
CA ILE A 26 -11.01 -4.30 -14.77
C ILE A 26 -11.63 -4.50 -13.40
N VAL A 27 -10.80 -4.88 -12.44
CA VAL A 27 -11.17 -4.95 -11.03
C VAL A 27 -10.63 -3.71 -10.32
N VAL A 28 -11.51 -2.98 -9.66
CA VAL A 28 -11.18 -1.82 -8.83
C VAL A 28 -11.34 -2.23 -7.37
N ARG A 29 -10.30 -2.00 -6.57
CA ARG A 29 -10.33 -2.21 -5.13
C ARG A 29 -9.99 -0.91 -4.43
N ASP A 30 -10.84 -0.51 -3.51
CA ASP A 30 -10.56 0.59 -2.61
C ASP A 30 -10.43 0.05 -1.18
N ARG A 31 -9.43 0.57 -0.46
CA ARG A 31 -9.18 0.18 0.92
C ARG A 31 -8.81 1.39 1.75
N VAL A 32 -9.58 1.60 2.80
CA VAL A 32 -9.31 2.61 3.82
C VAL A 32 -8.87 1.90 5.10
N LEU A 33 -7.78 2.36 5.69
CA LEU A 33 -7.21 1.84 6.94
C LEU A 33 -6.93 2.97 7.90
N PHE A 34 -7.29 2.76 9.16
CA PHE A 34 -6.80 3.56 10.27
C PHE A 34 -5.64 2.81 10.91
N GLU A 35 -4.48 3.46 10.99
CA GLU A 35 -3.28 2.89 11.61
C GLU A 35 -2.93 3.70 12.86
N SER A 36 -2.88 3.03 14.01
CA SER A 36 -2.24 3.56 15.23
C SER A 36 -0.81 3.08 15.26
N ARG A 37 0.13 4.00 15.45
CA ARG A 37 1.56 3.73 15.49
C ARG A 37 2.11 4.16 16.84
N ASN A 38 2.76 3.24 17.53
CA ASN A 38 3.46 3.54 18.77
C ASN A 38 4.97 3.48 18.50
N PHE A 39 5.67 4.56 18.78
CA PHE A 39 7.12 4.67 18.66
C PHE A 39 7.72 4.62 20.06
N VAL A 40 8.67 3.73 20.26
CA VAL A 40 9.49 3.67 21.47
C VAL A 40 10.90 4.04 21.07
N TYR A 41 11.41 5.11 21.67
CA TYR A 41 12.77 5.58 21.44
C TYR A 41 13.69 4.97 22.51
N LEU A 42 14.69 4.22 22.07
CA LEU A 42 15.69 3.61 22.97
C LEU A 42 16.95 4.48 22.98
N GLY A 43 17.41 4.89 24.16
CA GLY A 43 18.64 5.68 24.35
C GLY A 43 18.50 6.82 25.35
N ALA A 44 19.52 7.68 25.44
CA ALA A 44 19.48 8.88 26.28
C ALA A 44 18.37 9.81 25.79
N GLY A 45 17.32 9.98 26.59
CA GLY A 45 16.09 10.66 26.21
C GLY A 45 14.99 9.69 25.75
N SER A 46 14.93 8.49 26.35
CA SER A 46 13.87 7.52 26.10
C SER A 46 12.49 8.15 26.26
N GLY A 47 11.67 8.01 25.25
CA GLY A 47 10.29 8.51 25.22
C GLY A 47 9.43 7.58 24.37
N SER A 48 8.13 7.72 24.49
CA SER A 48 7.18 7.07 23.61
C SER A 48 6.31 8.13 22.94
N SER A 49 6.01 7.98 21.67
CA SER A 49 5.01 8.77 20.97
C SER A 49 4.00 7.86 20.30
N SER A 50 2.76 8.32 20.25
CA SER A 50 1.69 7.64 19.55
C SER A 50 1.16 8.54 18.44
N ASP A 51 0.95 7.98 17.27
CA ASP A 51 0.41 8.70 16.12
C ASP A 51 -0.67 7.88 15.44
N VAL A 52 -1.67 8.56 14.90
CA VAL A 52 -2.77 7.96 14.14
C VAL A 52 -2.74 8.52 12.73
N ARG A 53 -2.82 7.64 11.75
CA ARG A 53 -2.94 8.04 10.35
C ARG A 53 -4.04 7.30 9.61
N LEU A 54 -4.63 7.99 8.67
CA LEU A 54 -5.52 7.43 7.67
C LEU A 54 -4.70 7.02 6.45
N ARG A 55 -4.96 5.82 5.95
CA ARG A 55 -4.35 5.29 4.73
C ARG A 55 -5.44 4.88 3.76
N ASN A 56 -5.45 5.49 2.59
CA ASN A 56 -6.34 5.10 1.50
C ASN A 56 -5.52 4.50 0.36
N ARG A 57 -6.00 3.40 -0.22
CA ARG A 57 -5.38 2.73 -1.36
C ARG A 57 -6.43 2.37 -2.39
N LEU A 58 -6.27 2.93 -3.57
CA LEU A 58 -7.02 2.58 -4.76
C LEU A 58 -6.17 1.68 -5.67
N GLU A 59 -6.64 0.46 -5.94
CA GLU A 59 -5.96 -0.54 -6.77
C GLU A 59 -6.79 -0.88 -7.99
N LEU A 60 -6.15 -0.90 -9.16
CA LEU A 60 -6.68 -1.31 -10.45
C LEU A 60 -5.96 -2.56 -10.92
N LEU A 61 -6.71 -3.59 -11.30
CA LEU A 61 -6.20 -4.84 -11.86
C LEU A 61 -6.90 -5.11 -13.19
N ALA A 62 -6.13 -5.38 -14.24
CA ALA A 62 -6.67 -5.68 -15.56
C ALA A 62 -6.01 -6.93 -16.16
N PRO A 63 -6.74 -7.99 -16.50
CA PRO A 63 -6.19 -9.15 -17.17
C PRO A 63 -5.76 -8.82 -18.60
N ILE A 64 -4.62 -9.41 -19.03
CA ILE A 64 -4.03 -9.21 -20.36
C ILE A 64 -4.47 -10.31 -21.31
N ASN A 65 -4.33 -11.57 -20.90
CA ASN A 65 -4.45 -12.75 -21.77
C ASN A 65 -5.65 -13.64 -21.46
N ARG A 66 -6.39 -13.38 -20.37
CA ARG A 66 -7.55 -14.16 -19.95
C ARG A 66 -8.76 -13.27 -19.74
N ALA A 67 -9.94 -13.86 -19.66
CA ALA A 67 -11.18 -13.15 -19.41
C ALA A 67 -11.28 -12.67 -17.95
N LYS A 68 -10.77 -13.48 -17.01
CA LYS A 68 -10.83 -13.21 -15.58
C LYS A 68 -9.43 -13.28 -14.95
N LEU A 69 -9.22 -12.51 -13.90
CA LEU A 69 -8.01 -12.56 -13.05
C LEU A 69 -7.88 -13.89 -12.29
N THR A 70 -9.00 -14.61 -12.15
CA THR A 70 -9.07 -15.89 -11.44
C THR A 70 -8.69 -17.08 -12.30
N ASP A 71 -8.58 -16.91 -13.63
CA ASP A 71 -8.25 -17.97 -14.55
C ASP A 71 -6.78 -18.41 -14.37
N ASP A 72 -6.52 -19.70 -14.49
CA ASP A 72 -5.17 -20.23 -14.47
C ASP A 72 -4.38 -19.74 -15.70
N GLY A 73 -3.13 -19.38 -15.50
CA GLY A 73 -2.28 -18.78 -16.51
C GLY A 73 -2.60 -17.30 -16.78
N ALA A 74 -3.44 -16.64 -15.98
CA ALA A 74 -3.76 -15.24 -16.14
C ALA A 74 -2.54 -14.35 -15.91
N ARG A 75 -2.26 -13.46 -16.86
CA ARG A 75 -1.33 -12.34 -16.75
C ARG A 75 -2.15 -11.06 -16.62
N TYR A 76 -1.71 -10.12 -15.78
CA TYR A 76 -2.48 -8.91 -15.53
C TYR A 76 -1.58 -7.71 -15.21
N TRP A 77 -2.10 -6.52 -15.51
CA TRP A 77 -1.57 -5.27 -15.03
C TRP A 77 -2.06 -5.01 -13.62
N LEU A 78 -1.18 -4.42 -12.82
CA LEU A 78 -1.48 -3.92 -11.50
C LEU A 78 -1.02 -2.47 -11.45
N VAL A 79 -1.94 -1.57 -11.11
CA VAL A 79 -1.62 -0.17 -10.80
C VAL A 79 -2.33 0.19 -9.52
N ASP A 80 -1.65 0.80 -8.58
CA ASP A 80 -2.29 1.35 -7.39
C ASP A 80 -1.68 2.68 -6.97
N TRP A 81 -2.52 3.47 -6.35
CA TRP A 81 -2.16 4.71 -5.68
C TRP A 81 -2.55 4.61 -4.21
N GLU A 82 -1.64 5.03 -3.34
CA GLU A 82 -1.81 4.98 -1.91
C GLU A 82 -1.43 6.32 -1.29
N ALA A 83 -2.37 6.89 -0.53
CA ALA A 83 -2.18 8.12 0.21
C ALA A 83 -2.13 7.83 1.71
N PHE A 84 -1.24 8.53 2.40
CA PHE A 84 -1.08 8.48 3.84
C PHE A 84 -1.36 9.88 4.38
N MET A 85 -2.39 10.01 5.20
CA MET A 85 -2.86 11.27 5.75
C MET A 85 -2.73 11.24 7.27
N PRO A 86 -2.14 12.26 7.91
CA PRO A 86 -2.12 12.35 9.36
C PRO A 86 -3.55 12.54 9.86
N ALA A 87 -3.91 11.83 10.93
CA ALA A 87 -5.18 12.05 11.63
C ALA A 87 -4.98 12.87 12.92
N GLY A 88 -3.74 13.27 13.20
CA GLY A 88 -3.31 14.06 14.36
C GLY A 88 -2.39 15.22 13.95
N GLN A 89 -1.20 15.25 14.51
CA GLN A 89 -0.23 16.33 14.25
C GLN A 89 0.32 16.26 12.82
N PRO A 90 0.21 17.33 12.02
CA PRO A 90 0.63 17.31 10.62
C PRO A 90 2.15 17.31 10.43
N ASP A 91 2.92 17.55 11.49
CA ASP A 91 4.37 17.77 11.41
C ASP A 91 5.21 16.48 11.31
N GLU A 92 4.59 15.31 11.36
CA GLU A 92 5.34 14.07 11.22
C GLU A 92 5.75 13.80 9.77
N ARG A 93 7.05 13.67 9.57
CA ARG A 93 7.72 13.40 8.27
C ARG A 93 7.11 12.26 7.46
N PHE A 94 6.54 11.24 8.11
CA PHE A 94 5.97 10.08 7.47
C PHE A 94 4.45 10.16 7.25
N ALA A 95 3.80 11.18 7.76
CA ALA A 95 2.35 11.33 7.71
C ALA A 95 1.86 11.90 6.37
N ASN A 96 2.74 12.58 5.64
CA ASN A 96 2.47 13.19 4.33
C ASN A 96 3.20 12.40 3.23
N LYS A 97 2.71 11.22 2.92
CA LYS A 97 3.33 10.31 1.96
C LYS A 97 2.32 9.86 0.90
N GLN A 98 2.78 9.79 -0.33
CA GLN A 98 2.04 9.19 -1.43
C GLN A 98 2.90 8.12 -2.09
N ARG A 99 2.25 7.07 -2.56
CA ARG A 99 2.92 5.98 -3.28
C ARG A 99 2.11 5.61 -4.50
N VAL A 100 2.78 5.56 -5.64
CA VAL A 100 2.24 4.97 -6.86
C VAL A 100 2.98 3.68 -7.11
N ARG A 101 2.26 2.62 -7.45
CA ARG A 101 2.85 1.34 -7.84
C ARG A 101 2.29 0.90 -9.17
N ALA A 102 3.15 0.37 -10.01
CA ALA A 102 2.77 -0.24 -11.28
C ALA A 102 3.54 -1.54 -11.45
N GLY A 103 2.89 -2.55 -12.00
CA GLY A 103 3.52 -3.85 -12.13
C GLY A 103 2.75 -4.83 -12.99
N LEU A 104 3.33 -6.02 -13.08
CA LEU A 104 2.77 -7.16 -13.77
C LEU A 104 2.59 -8.30 -12.78
N GLY A 105 1.49 -9.02 -12.94
CA GLY A 105 1.21 -10.22 -12.19
C GLY A 105 1.01 -11.41 -13.12
N TYR A 106 1.32 -12.59 -12.60
CA TYR A 106 1.10 -13.87 -13.24
C TYR A 106 0.50 -14.84 -12.22
N ARG A 107 -0.59 -15.48 -12.60
CA ARG A 107 -1.26 -16.50 -11.80
C ARG A 107 -1.15 -17.85 -12.52
N PRO A 108 -0.12 -18.67 -12.24
CA PRO A 108 0.04 -19.98 -12.87
C PRO A 108 -1.10 -20.94 -12.50
N SER A 109 -1.62 -20.86 -11.29
CA SER A 109 -2.71 -21.71 -10.80
C SER A 109 -3.59 -20.97 -9.78
N ALA A 110 -4.68 -21.60 -9.37
CA ALA A 110 -5.55 -21.08 -8.31
C ALA A 110 -4.78 -20.76 -7.03
N ALA A 111 -3.75 -21.56 -6.70
CA ALA A 111 -3.02 -21.46 -5.44
C ALA A 111 -1.88 -20.41 -5.44
N TRP A 112 -1.36 -20.01 -6.60
CA TRP A 112 -0.13 -19.21 -6.66
C TRP A 112 -0.26 -17.93 -7.49
N ARG A 113 0.36 -16.88 -7.02
CA ARG A 113 0.52 -15.60 -7.75
C ARG A 113 1.94 -15.08 -7.61
N PHE A 114 2.48 -14.62 -8.72
CA PHE A 114 3.75 -13.90 -8.82
C PHE A 114 3.45 -12.46 -9.23
N GLU A 115 4.05 -11.50 -8.58
CA GLU A 115 3.91 -10.08 -8.94
C GLU A 115 5.29 -9.43 -8.93
N ALA A 116 5.60 -8.66 -9.97
CA ALA A 116 6.73 -7.76 -10.04
C ALA A 116 6.19 -6.33 -10.10
N VAL A 117 6.51 -5.52 -9.11
CA VAL A 117 5.91 -4.20 -8.89
C VAL A 117 7.00 -3.17 -8.67
N TYR A 118 6.98 -2.10 -9.45
CA TYR A 118 7.76 -0.91 -9.20
C TYR A 118 6.93 0.05 -8.35
N ALA A 119 7.50 0.54 -7.27
CA ALA A 119 6.90 1.49 -6.35
C ALA A 119 7.68 2.79 -6.35
N TRP A 120 7.00 3.88 -6.64
CA TRP A 120 7.51 5.24 -6.53
C TRP A 120 6.82 5.95 -5.38
N THR A 121 7.61 6.46 -4.45
CA THR A 121 7.13 7.12 -3.26
C THR A 121 7.54 8.58 -3.26
N ARG A 122 6.58 9.45 -2.91
CA ARG A 122 6.80 10.87 -2.67
C ARG A 122 6.41 11.20 -1.24
N SER A 123 7.17 12.06 -0.61
CA SER A 123 6.89 12.55 0.73
C SER A 123 7.15 14.06 0.82
N ARG A 124 6.55 14.69 1.81
CA ARG A 124 6.82 16.07 2.20
C ARG A 124 7.02 16.14 3.71
N ASN A 125 7.77 17.09 4.20
CA ASN A 125 8.03 17.22 5.64
C ASN A 125 6.89 17.97 6.34
N THR A 126 6.37 19.03 5.71
CA THR A 126 5.27 19.84 6.22
C THR A 126 4.14 19.92 5.20
N ILE A 127 2.98 20.42 5.60
CA ILE A 127 1.83 20.61 4.71
C ILE A 127 2.13 21.67 3.64
N ASP A 128 2.94 22.67 3.99
CA ASP A 128 3.28 23.80 3.12
C ASP A 128 4.35 23.45 2.08
N GLU A 129 5.11 22.38 2.30
CA GLU A 129 6.13 21.92 1.35
C GLU A 129 5.53 21.06 0.23
N GLY A 130 6.11 21.18 -0.97
CA GLY A 130 5.82 20.31 -2.08
C GLY A 130 6.28 18.85 -1.84
N PHE A 131 5.67 17.91 -2.53
CA PHE A 131 6.10 16.51 -2.48
C PHE A 131 7.43 16.31 -3.23
N HIS A 132 8.40 15.67 -2.57
CA HIS A 132 9.66 15.26 -3.13
C HIS A 132 9.73 13.74 -3.29
N SER A 133 10.43 13.26 -4.32
CA SER A 133 10.67 11.82 -4.48
C SER A 133 11.54 11.33 -3.32
N SER A 134 11.06 10.31 -2.59
CA SER A 134 11.77 9.78 -1.43
C SER A 134 12.37 8.39 -1.67
N ASP A 135 11.64 7.51 -2.37
CA ASP A 135 12.07 6.13 -2.57
C ASP A 135 11.59 5.57 -3.90
N ASN A 136 12.43 4.72 -4.49
CA ASN A 136 12.11 3.87 -5.63
C ASN A 136 12.42 2.43 -5.26
N ILE A 137 11.44 1.54 -5.35
CA ILE A 137 11.56 0.15 -4.91
C ILE A 137 11.03 -0.78 -6.00
N ILE A 138 11.79 -1.83 -6.29
CA ILE A 138 11.29 -2.99 -7.04
C ILE A 138 10.91 -4.05 -6.02
N ASP A 139 9.66 -4.49 -6.05
CA ASP A 139 9.07 -5.44 -5.11
C ASP A 139 8.62 -6.69 -5.88
N ILE A 140 9.23 -7.82 -5.56
CA ILE A 140 8.85 -9.12 -6.12
C ILE A 140 8.07 -9.89 -5.06
N ARG A 141 6.87 -10.29 -5.40
CA ARG A 141 5.95 -10.95 -4.47
C ARG A 141 5.55 -12.32 -4.96
N LEU A 142 5.65 -13.27 -4.07
CA LEU A 142 5.04 -14.58 -4.19
C LEU A 142 3.89 -14.69 -3.20
N LYS A 143 2.70 -14.95 -3.69
CA LYS A 143 1.49 -15.08 -2.87
C LYS A 143 0.88 -16.47 -3.06
N ARG A 144 0.64 -17.15 -1.94
CA ARG A 144 -0.19 -18.36 -1.92
C ARG A 144 -1.61 -17.96 -1.55
N VAL A 145 -2.56 -18.42 -2.34
CA VAL A 145 -4.01 -18.19 -2.13
C VAL A 145 -4.59 -19.51 -1.62
N PHE A 146 -5.22 -19.46 -0.46
CA PHE A 146 -5.87 -20.61 0.18
C PHE A 146 -7.37 -20.57 -0.09
#